data_581727eb5fcebe2de2bcea1bdd9ce82c
#
_entry.id   581727eb5fcebe2de2bcea1bdd9ce82c
#
_cell.length_a   1.000
_cell.length_b   1.000
_cell.length_c   1.000
_cell.angle_alpha   90.00
_cell.angle_beta   90.00
_cell.angle_gamma   90.00
#
_symmetry.space_group_name_H-M   'P 1'
#
loop_
_entity.id
_entity.type
_entity.pdbx_description
1 polymer ?
#
loop_
_entity_poly.entity_id
_entity_poly.type
_entity_poly.pdbx_seq_one_letter_code
_entity_poly.pdbx_strand_id
1 'polypeptide(L)'
;LTRMDAPIIHSSTMEPIQGTGIPIEIRHLYSNQSGLAPTTIGPDIVNLNYTKAIGCLRSVSKIEIDTKGLDSSKSVGELLIQLDEKDVTCWSLNYLPSKIELIISQNKFNDAKDIINSKFGKMSLKDYPALISLIGNLELKSLKLNLLTNMNLHEDLEILSKTPYSIQLLCKNIDVKPILEKLSKLVKSKQTKSS
;
A
#
# COMPACT_ATOMS: atom_id res chain seq x y z
N LEU A 1 2.38 -6.77 -1.31
CA LEU A 1 1.13 -7.26 -1.89
C LEU A 1 0.34 -8.11 -0.91
N THR A 2 0.94 -9.12 -0.30
CA THR A 2 0.26 -10.05 0.62
C THR A 2 -0.36 -9.36 1.83
N ARG A 3 0.21 -8.24 2.29
CA ARG A 3 -0.38 -7.41 3.35
C ARG A 3 -1.53 -6.51 2.89
N MET A 4 -1.80 -6.44 1.58
CA MET A 4 -2.83 -5.58 1.00
C MET A 4 -3.99 -6.39 0.42
N ASP A 5 -4.45 -7.38 1.17
CA ASP A 5 -5.64 -8.18 0.85
C ASP A 5 -5.55 -8.96 -0.48
N ALA A 6 -4.32 -9.32 -0.91
CA ALA A 6 -4.14 -10.25 -2.01
C ALA A 6 -4.03 -11.68 -1.43
N PRO A 7 -5.12 -12.48 -1.39
CA PRO A 7 -5.20 -13.70 -0.60
C PRO A 7 -4.44 -14.90 -1.21
N ILE A 8 -3.54 -14.66 -2.17
CA ILE A 8 -2.87 -15.73 -2.92
C ILE A 8 -1.77 -16.40 -2.10
N ILE A 9 -0.99 -15.60 -1.32
CA ILE A 9 0.08 -16.11 -0.45
C ILE A 9 0.08 -15.29 0.83
N HIS A 10 0.12 -15.95 1.99
CA HIS A 10 0.27 -15.26 3.27
C HIS A 10 1.70 -14.71 3.42
N SER A 11 1.87 -13.56 4.09
CA SER A 11 3.19 -12.91 4.26
C SER A 11 4.21 -13.84 4.96
N SER A 12 3.78 -14.59 5.97
CA SER A 12 4.61 -15.55 6.70
C SER A 12 5.13 -16.70 5.83
N THR A 13 4.47 -17.02 4.72
CA THR A 13 4.94 -18.03 3.76
C THR A 13 6.21 -17.57 3.04
N MET A 14 6.42 -16.25 2.94
CA MET A 14 7.57 -15.66 2.26
C MET A 14 8.80 -15.55 3.17
N GLU A 15 8.61 -15.48 4.49
CA GLU A 15 9.69 -15.27 5.46
C GLU A 15 10.81 -16.33 5.39
N PRO A 16 10.51 -17.65 5.35
CA PRO A 16 11.55 -18.68 5.34
C PRO A 16 12.45 -18.67 4.10
N ILE A 17 11.95 -18.11 2.99
CA ILE A 17 12.69 -18.11 1.71
C ILE A 17 13.27 -16.74 1.38
N GLN A 18 12.97 -15.72 2.18
CA GLN A 18 13.52 -14.39 1.98
C GLN A 18 15.05 -14.42 2.09
N GLY A 19 15.74 -13.92 1.05
CA GLY A 19 17.20 -13.91 0.99
C GLY A 19 17.86 -15.23 0.58
N THR A 20 17.09 -16.32 0.38
CA THR A 20 17.67 -17.63 -0.03
C THR A 20 17.94 -17.74 -1.52
N GLY A 21 17.38 -16.85 -2.34
CA GLY A 21 17.45 -16.95 -3.80
C GLY A 21 16.52 -18.01 -4.42
N ILE A 22 15.70 -18.70 -3.62
CA ILE A 22 14.80 -19.75 -4.09
C ILE A 22 13.54 -19.11 -4.68
N PRO A 23 13.17 -19.39 -5.96
CA PRO A 23 11.95 -18.89 -6.56
C PRO A 23 10.73 -19.68 -6.08
N ILE A 24 9.59 -18.97 -5.96
CA ILE A 24 8.26 -19.60 -5.78
C ILE A 24 7.52 -19.53 -7.09
N GLU A 25 6.93 -20.64 -7.50
CA GLU A 25 6.00 -20.66 -8.63
C GLU A 25 4.56 -20.83 -8.14
N ILE A 26 3.70 -19.92 -8.57
CA ILE A 26 2.26 -20.02 -8.38
C ILE A 26 1.67 -20.54 -9.68
N ARG A 27 1.07 -21.73 -9.60
CA ARG A 27 0.42 -22.40 -10.75
C ARG A 27 -1.08 -22.53 -10.51
N HIS A 28 -1.86 -22.38 -11.56
CA HIS A 28 -3.26 -22.75 -11.51
C HIS A 28 -3.38 -24.27 -11.36
N LEU A 29 -4.30 -24.76 -10.54
CA LEU A 29 -4.48 -26.20 -10.29
C LEU A 29 -4.68 -27.02 -11.58
N TYR A 30 -5.31 -26.43 -12.57
CA TYR A 30 -5.55 -27.00 -13.90
C TYR A 30 -4.66 -26.37 -14.99
N SER A 31 -3.43 -26.00 -14.66
CA SER A 31 -2.51 -25.29 -15.57
C SER A 31 -2.25 -26.04 -16.89
N ASN A 32 -2.25 -27.37 -16.85
CA ASN A 32 -2.04 -28.20 -18.04
C ASN A 32 -3.20 -28.09 -19.06
N GLN A 33 -4.37 -27.62 -18.63
CA GLN A 33 -5.55 -27.44 -19.51
C GLN A 33 -5.76 -25.97 -19.90
N SER A 34 -5.22 -25.02 -19.14
CA SER A 34 -5.47 -23.59 -19.32
C SER A 34 -4.44 -22.89 -20.22
N GLY A 35 -3.30 -23.52 -20.50
CA GLY A 35 -2.21 -22.90 -21.26
C GLY A 35 -1.59 -21.66 -20.58
N LEU A 36 -1.96 -21.38 -19.33
CA LEU A 36 -1.47 -20.22 -18.57
C LEU A 36 -0.07 -20.49 -18.01
N ALA A 37 0.84 -19.58 -18.28
CA ALA A 37 2.18 -19.61 -17.69
C ALA A 37 2.10 -19.42 -16.17
N PRO A 38 3.00 -20.08 -15.39
CA PRO A 38 3.09 -19.86 -13.95
C PRO A 38 3.51 -18.43 -13.63
N THR A 39 3.08 -17.92 -12.46
CA THR A 39 3.63 -16.70 -11.91
C THR A 39 4.83 -17.04 -11.04
N THR A 40 6.02 -16.60 -11.41
CA THR A 40 7.23 -16.81 -10.63
C THR A 40 7.52 -15.61 -9.74
N ILE A 41 7.70 -15.86 -8.44
CA ILE A 41 8.19 -14.89 -7.46
C ILE A 41 9.61 -15.33 -7.12
N GLY A 42 10.60 -14.52 -7.44
CA GLY A 42 12.00 -14.94 -7.24
C GLY A 42 12.95 -13.78 -7.10
N PRO A 43 14.25 -14.09 -6.88
CA PRO A 43 15.30 -13.10 -6.87
C PRO A 43 15.35 -12.40 -8.21
N ASP A 44 15.61 -11.14 -8.15
CA ASP A 44 15.41 -10.13 -9.15
C ASP A 44 15.68 -10.51 -10.61
N ILE A 45 14.70 -10.22 -11.42
CA ILE A 45 14.94 -9.78 -12.78
C ILE A 45 15.36 -8.31 -12.66
N VAL A 46 16.67 -8.10 -12.49
CA VAL A 46 17.30 -6.78 -12.45
C VAL A 46 16.99 -6.06 -13.77
N ASN A 47 16.55 -4.81 -13.71
CA ASN A 47 16.40 -3.82 -14.80
C ASN A 47 15.04 -3.62 -15.45
N LEU A 48 13.95 -3.86 -14.77
CA LEU A 48 12.65 -3.44 -15.31
C LEU A 48 12.09 -2.25 -14.50
N ASN A 49 12.26 -1.04 -15.04
CA ASN A 49 11.71 0.21 -14.50
C ASN A 49 10.20 0.30 -14.74
N TYR A 50 9.42 -0.58 -14.11
CA TYR A 50 7.96 -0.57 -14.24
C TYR A 50 7.23 -0.99 -12.98
N THR A 51 5.95 -0.64 -12.92
CA THR A 51 5.04 -1.13 -11.89
C THR A 51 4.78 -2.61 -12.10
N LYS A 52 5.19 -3.44 -11.13
CA LYS A 52 5.00 -4.90 -11.17
C LYS A 52 3.63 -5.32 -10.68
N ALA A 53 3.06 -4.58 -9.74
CA ALA A 53 1.79 -4.93 -9.12
C ALA A 53 1.03 -3.72 -8.59
N ILE A 54 -0.27 -3.89 -8.47
CA ILE A 54 -1.18 -2.93 -7.83
C ILE A 54 -1.90 -3.67 -6.72
N GLY A 55 -1.76 -3.17 -5.48
CA GLY A 55 -2.56 -3.57 -4.33
C GLY A 55 -3.67 -2.55 -4.09
N CYS A 56 -4.81 -3.01 -3.60
CA CYS A 56 -5.93 -2.14 -3.25
C CYS A 56 -6.57 -2.65 -1.96
N LEU A 57 -6.52 -1.82 -0.91
CA LEU A 57 -7.23 -2.02 0.34
C LEU A 57 -8.43 -1.11 0.35
N ARG A 58 -9.62 -1.68 0.51
CA ARG A 58 -10.89 -0.94 0.53
C ARG A 58 -11.22 -0.42 1.92
N SER A 59 -11.97 0.68 1.96
CA SER A 59 -12.53 1.26 3.20
C SER A 59 -11.46 1.52 4.26
N VAL A 60 -10.66 2.56 4.05
CA VAL A 60 -9.60 2.98 4.95
C VAL A 60 -9.92 4.32 5.61
N SER A 61 -9.38 4.51 6.81
CA SER A 61 -9.46 5.77 7.54
C SER A 61 -8.07 6.37 7.70
N LYS A 62 -7.92 7.64 7.34
CA LYS A 62 -6.76 8.46 7.65
C LYS A 62 -7.03 9.18 8.98
N ILE A 63 -6.16 8.95 9.94
CA ILE A 63 -6.20 9.60 11.25
C ILE A 63 -5.00 10.54 11.34
N GLU A 64 -5.25 11.79 11.68
CA GLU A 64 -4.20 12.76 11.99
C GLU A 64 -4.25 13.09 13.49
N ILE A 65 -3.12 12.92 14.17
CA ILE A 65 -2.96 13.12 15.61
C ILE A 65 -2.04 14.31 15.81
N ASP A 66 -2.47 15.32 16.59
CA ASP A 66 -1.63 16.45 16.98
C ASP A 66 -0.64 15.98 18.08
N THR A 67 0.66 16.17 17.82
CA THR A 67 1.75 15.74 18.71
C THR A 67 2.45 16.90 19.41
N LYS A 68 1.87 18.11 19.40
CA LYS A 68 2.50 19.28 20.02
C LYS A 68 2.76 19.02 21.51
N GLY A 69 4.03 19.11 21.90
CA GLY A 69 4.45 18.98 23.30
C GLY A 69 4.68 17.55 23.79
N LEU A 70 4.66 16.56 22.91
CA LEU A 70 4.94 15.16 23.27
C LEU A 70 6.37 14.76 22.86
N ASP A 71 6.99 13.89 23.65
CA ASP A 71 8.20 13.16 23.24
C ASP A 71 7.76 12.10 22.20
N SER A 72 7.90 12.50 20.96
CA SER A 72 7.15 11.96 19.84
C SER A 72 7.58 10.55 19.45
N SER A 73 8.88 10.22 19.50
CA SER A 73 9.37 8.91 19.03
C SER A 73 8.94 7.77 19.94
N LYS A 74 9.03 7.96 21.26
CA LYS A 74 8.59 6.99 22.26
C LYS A 74 7.07 6.80 22.18
N SER A 75 6.34 7.91 22.10
CA SER A 75 4.87 7.90 22.02
C SER A 75 4.37 7.19 20.76
N VAL A 76 5.07 7.34 19.62
CA VAL A 76 4.73 6.59 18.39
C VAL A 76 4.97 5.10 18.57
N GLY A 77 6.09 4.70 19.16
CA GLY A 77 6.40 3.28 19.43
C GLY A 77 5.32 2.63 20.30
N GLU A 78 4.96 3.30 21.41
CA GLU A 78 3.91 2.83 22.30
C GLU A 78 2.52 2.78 21.63
N LEU A 79 2.20 3.75 20.75
CA LEU A 79 0.98 3.75 19.97
C LEU A 79 0.90 2.51 19.06
N LEU A 80 1.98 2.22 18.33
CA LEU A 80 2.03 1.08 17.43
C LEU A 80 1.87 -0.26 18.17
N ILE A 81 2.51 -0.41 19.34
CA ILE A 81 2.37 -1.60 20.19
C ILE A 81 0.91 -1.77 20.61
N GLN A 82 0.25 -0.71 21.09
CA GLN A 82 -1.13 -0.80 21.54
C GLN A 82 -2.13 -1.06 20.41
N LEU A 83 -1.86 -0.51 19.21
CA LEU A 83 -2.66 -0.81 18.04
C LEU A 83 -2.54 -2.30 17.65
N ASP A 84 -1.33 -2.86 17.72
CA ASP A 84 -1.06 -4.27 17.43
C ASP A 84 -1.75 -5.19 18.44
N GLU A 85 -1.69 -4.88 19.74
CA GLU A 85 -2.39 -5.60 20.81
C GLU A 85 -3.92 -5.66 20.61
N LYS A 86 -4.50 -4.70 19.88
CA LYS A 86 -5.93 -4.64 19.50
C LYS A 86 -6.19 -5.16 18.08
N ASP A 87 -5.21 -5.79 17.47
CA ASP A 87 -5.29 -6.27 16.08
C ASP A 87 -5.71 -5.17 15.09
N VAL A 88 -5.19 -3.95 15.33
CA VAL A 88 -5.34 -2.80 14.43
C VAL A 88 -4.11 -2.65 13.57
N THR A 89 -4.18 -3.13 12.35
CA THR A 89 -3.06 -2.98 11.39
C THR A 89 -2.92 -1.53 10.95
N CYS A 90 -1.74 -0.96 11.18
CA CYS A 90 -1.34 0.33 10.61
C CYS A 90 -0.73 0.11 9.21
N TRP A 91 -1.46 0.47 8.17
CA TRP A 91 -1.05 0.28 6.76
C TRP A 91 -0.03 1.29 6.28
N SER A 92 -0.04 2.47 6.87
CA SER A 92 0.92 3.54 6.63
C SER A 92 1.01 4.43 7.84
N LEU A 93 2.21 4.92 8.10
CA LEU A 93 2.50 5.88 9.16
C LEU A 93 3.44 6.95 8.61
N ASN A 94 3.03 8.21 8.73
CA ASN A 94 3.87 9.37 8.47
C ASN A 94 4.07 10.12 9.79
N TYR A 95 5.32 10.27 10.17
CA TYR A 95 5.69 11.06 11.33
C TYR A 95 6.20 12.43 10.89
N LEU A 96 5.51 13.47 11.30
CA LEU A 96 5.82 14.87 11.00
C LEU A 96 6.10 15.63 12.30
N PRO A 97 6.82 16.76 12.28
CA PRO A 97 7.24 17.46 13.51
C PRO A 97 6.10 17.84 14.47
N SER A 98 4.89 18.02 13.99
CA SER A 98 3.73 18.43 14.79
C SER A 98 2.55 17.48 14.73
N LYS A 99 2.63 16.40 13.93
CA LYS A 99 1.54 15.45 13.77
C LYS A 99 2.00 14.07 13.35
N ILE A 100 1.19 13.08 13.69
CA ILE A 100 1.29 11.71 13.18
C ILE A 100 0.11 11.48 12.24
N GLU A 101 0.36 10.91 11.08
CA GLU A 101 -0.68 10.44 10.16
C GLU A 101 -0.66 8.92 10.10
N LEU A 102 -1.82 8.30 10.35
CA LEU A 102 -2.01 6.85 10.30
C LEU A 102 -3.05 6.49 9.26
N ILE A 103 -2.83 5.37 8.56
CA ILE A 103 -3.85 4.74 7.74
C ILE A 103 -4.19 3.38 8.35
N ILE A 104 -5.44 3.20 8.68
CA ILE A 104 -5.98 1.94 9.23
C ILE A 104 -7.21 1.49 8.43
N SER A 105 -7.66 0.26 8.64
CA SER A 105 -8.95 -0.20 8.10
C SER A 105 -10.10 0.51 8.83
N GLN A 106 -11.12 0.95 8.11
CA GLN A 106 -12.23 1.74 8.65
C GLN A 106 -13.00 1.00 9.74
N ASN A 107 -13.18 -0.31 9.62
CA ASN A 107 -13.86 -1.14 10.62
C ASN A 107 -13.11 -1.25 11.96
N LYS A 108 -11.82 -0.88 12.00
CA LYS A 108 -10.98 -0.87 13.21
C LYS A 108 -10.85 0.52 13.84
N PHE A 109 -11.58 1.50 13.34
CA PHE A 109 -11.47 2.88 13.81
C PHE A 109 -11.81 3.04 15.29
N ASN A 110 -12.87 2.38 15.79
CA ASN A 110 -13.26 2.52 17.19
C ASN A 110 -12.19 2.01 18.14
N ASP A 111 -11.56 0.87 17.81
CA ASP A 111 -10.46 0.30 18.60
C ASP A 111 -9.26 1.27 18.64
N ALA A 112 -8.90 1.86 17.49
CA ALA A 112 -7.84 2.86 17.39
C ALA A 112 -8.16 4.17 18.11
N LYS A 113 -9.41 4.63 18.04
CA LYS A 113 -9.89 5.87 18.67
C LYS A 113 -9.66 5.88 20.18
N ASP A 114 -10.00 4.78 20.85
CA ASP A 114 -9.86 4.68 22.31
C ASP A 114 -8.39 4.76 22.73
N ILE A 115 -7.52 4.08 21.99
CA ILE A 115 -6.07 4.13 22.21
C ILE A 115 -5.53 5.55 22.00
N ILE A 116 -5.89 6.19 20.89
CA ILE A 116 -5.40 7.53 20.53
C ILE A 116 -5.88 8.56 21.56
N ASN A 117 -7.16 8.55 21.92
CA ASN A 117 -7.73 9.51 22.87
C ASN A 117 -7.09 9.40 24.26
N SER A 118 -6.73 8.19 24.68
CA SER A 118 -6.10 7.98 26.00
C SER A 118 -4.69 8.62 26.09
N LYS A 119 -3.98 8.79 24.96
CA LYS A 119 -2.60 9.26 24.92
C LYS A 119 -2.42 10.66 24.33
N PHE A 120 -3.16 10.99 23.27
CA PHE A 120 -2.87 12.18 22.45
C PHE A 120 -3.97 13.25 22.50
N GLY A 121 -5.18 12.89 22.90
CA GLY A 121 -6.30 13.80 23.13
C GLY A 121 -6.99 14.34 21.87
N LYS A 122 -6.28 14.93 20.91
CA LYS A 122 -6.89 15.49 19.70
C LYS A 122 -6.48 14.72 18.45
N MET A 123 -7.49 14.29 17.72
CA MET A 123 -7.32 13.67 16.40
C MET A 123 -8.36 14.21 15.42
N SER A 124 -8.03 14.18 14.14
CA SER A 124 -8.98 14.33 13.03
C SER A 124 -9.07 13.01 12.26
N LEU A 125 -10.25 12.76 11.71
CA LEU A 125 -10.56 11.55 10.93
C LEU A 125 -11.04 11.93 9.54
N LYS A 126 -10.54 11.21 8.54
CA LYS A 126 -11.07 11.28 7.17
C LYS A 126 -11.10 9.88 6.56
N ASP A 127 -12.28 9.48 6.11
CA ASP A 127 -12.48 8.20 5.44
C ASP A 127 -12.18 8.29 3.95
N TYR A 128 -11.61 7.22 3.42
CA TYR A 128 -11.31 7.07 2.01
C TYR A 128 -11.81 5.71 1.49
N PRO A 129 -12.37 5.67 0.27
CA PRO A 129 -12.83 4.43 -0.35
C PRO A 129 -11.75 3.37 -0.50
N ALA A 130 -10.50 3.77 -0.73
CA ALA A 130 -9.39 2.83 -0.84
C ALA A 130 -8.01 3.47 -0.62
N LEU A 131 -7.07 2.63 -0.17
CA LEU A 131 -5.64 2.81 -0.28
C LEU A 131 -5.13 1.95 -1.43
N ILE A 132 -4.52 2.57 -2.44
CA ILE A 132 -3.96 1.91 -3.61
C ILE A 132 -2.44 1.97 -3.52
N SER A 133 -1.77 0.83 -3.67
CA SER A 133 -0.31 0.74 -3.70
C SER A 133 0.18 0.29 -5.05
N LEU A 134 0.99 1.10 -5.69
CA LEU A 134 1.75 0.74 -6.88
C LEU A 134 3.11 0.21 -6.43
N ILE A 135 3.46 -1.00 -6.83
CA ILE A 135 4.68 -1.67 -6.40
C ILE A 135 5.52 -2.04 -7.61
N GLY A 136 6.81 -1.76 -7.56
CA GLY A 136 7.74 -2.06 -8.66
C GLY A 136 9.05 -1.32 -8.51
N ASN A 137 9.93 -1.43 -9.49
CA ASN A 137 11.09 -0.56 -9.60
C ASN A 137 10.62 0.75 -10.27
N LEU A 138 10.27 1.71 -9.43
CA LEU A 138 9.69 2.97 -9.85
C LEU A 138 10.83 4.01 -9.94
N GLU A 139 11.59 4.00 -11.04
CA GLU A 139 12.50 5.14 -11.29
C GLU A 139 11.69 6.43 -11.30
N LEU A 140 11.89 7.19 -10.24
CA LEU A 140 11.13 8.36 -9.84
C LEU A 140 11.10 9.49 -10.90
N LYS A 141 11.98 9.43 -11.92
CA LYS A 141 12.05 10.44 -12.98
C LYS A 141 10.94 10.29 -14.03
N SER A 142 10.45 9.09 -14.28
CA SER A 142 9.44 8.82 -15.31
C SER A 142 8.00 8.66 -14.79
N LEU A 143 7.85 8.36 -13.49
CA LEU A 143 6.55 8.29 -12.79
C LEU A 143 6.21 9.60 -12.07
N LYS A 144 6.94 10.67 -12.36
CA LYS A 144 6.63 11.98 -11.82
C LYS A 144 5.18 12.34 -12.14
N LEU A 145 4.62 13.17 -11.26
CA LEU A 145 3.38 13.97 -11.35
C LEU A 145 2.60 13.90 -12.68
N ASN A 146 3.31 13.80 -13.79
CA ASN A 146 2.77 13.64 -15.14
C ASN A 146 1.86 12.43 -15.31
N LEU A 147 2.04 11.36 -14.52
CA LEU A 147 1.26 10.14 -14.70
C LEU A 147 -0.17 10.34 -14.18
N LEU A 148 -0.31 10.91 -12.99
CA LEU A 148 -1.64 11.23 -12.44
C LEU A 148 -2.29 12.38 -13.22
N THR A 149 -1.49 13.36 -13.65
CA THR A 149 -1.96 14.50 -14.44
C THR A 149 -2.38 14.07 -15.85
N ASN A 150 -1.55 13.29 -16.55
CA ASN A 150 -1.86 12.78 -17.89
C ASN A 150 -3.06 11.84 -17.95
N MET A 151 -3.45 11.25 -16.80
CA MET A 151 -4.60 10.38 -16.69
C MET A 151 -5.83 11.09 -16.12
N ASN A 152 -5.75 12.38 -15.82
CA ASN A 152 -6.78 13.14 -15.12
C ASN A 152 -7.21 12.47 -13.81
N LEU A 153 -6.25 11.92 -13.06
CA LEU A 153 -6.49 11.25 -11.76
C LEU A 153 -6.07 12.09 -10.57
N HIS A 154 -5.58 13.31 -10.78
CA HIS A 154 -5.08 14.18 -9.71
C HIS A 154 -6.18 14.65 -8.73
N GLU A 155 -7.43 14.70 -9.17
CA GLU A 155 -8.58 15.02 -8.31
C GLU A 155 -9.04 13.82 -7.49
N ASP A 156 -8.95 12.63 -8.08
CA ASP A 156 -9.42 11.38 -7.49
C ASP A 156 -8.42 10.74 -6.52
N LEU A 157 -7.14 11.09 -6.63
CA LEU A 157 -6.04 10.46 -5.91
C LEU A 157 -5.19 11.47 -5.14
N GLU A 158 -4.87 11.12 -3.90
CA GLU A 158 -3.93 11.84 -3.04
C GLU A 158 -2.69 10.96 -2.82
N ILE A 159 -1.49 11.51 -3.09
CA ILE A 159 -0.24 10.80 -2.82
C ILE A 159 0.01 10.82 -1.32
N LEU A 160 0.02 9.64 -0.71
CA LEU A 160 0.30 9.47 0.72
C LEU A 160 1.78 9.28 1.00
N SER A 161 2.43 8.38 0.25
CA SER A 161 3.85 8.11 0.39
C SER A 161 4.48 7.69 -0.93
N LYS A 162 5.80 7.85 -1.02
CA LYS A 162 6.56 7.54 -2.21
C LYS A 162 7.96 7.04 -1.85
N THR A 163 8.30 5.87 -2.35
CA THR A 163 9.64 5.27 -2.24
C THR A 163 10.13 4.86 -3.63
N PRO A 164 11.39 4.45 -3.82
CA PRO A 164 11.86 3.90 -5.09
C PRO A 164 11.08 2.66 -5.56
N TYR A 165 10.43 1.95 -4.65
CA TYR A 165 9.78 0.66 -4.92
C TYR A 165 8.28 0.68 -4.76
N SER A 166 7.70 1.76 -4.23
CA SER A 166 6.25 1.86 -4.02
C SER A 166 5.74 3.30 -4.03
N ILE A 167 4.51 3.46 -4.49
CA ILE A 167 3.73 4.69 -4.33
C ILE A 167 2.41 4.28 -3.67
N GLN A 168 2.07 4.93 -2.57
CA GLN A 168 0.78 4.78 -1.92
C GLN A 168 -0.11 5.98 -2.24
N LEU A 169 -1.34 5.68 -2.65
CA LEU A 169 -2.34 6.64 -3.09
C LEU A 169 -3.63 6.43 -2.30
N LEU A 170 -4.18 7.51 -1.75
CA LEU A 170 -5.53 7.51 -1.18
C LEU A 170 -6.53 7.85 -2.28
N CYS A 171 -7.50 6.97 -2.50
CA CYS A 171 -8.57 7.18 -3.46
C CYS A 171 -9.69 7.98 -2.81
N LYS A 172 -10.10 9.09 -3.41
CA LYS A 172 -11.20 9.96 -2.97
C LYS A 172 -12.53 9.59 -3.61
N ASN A 173 -12.46 8.94 -4.78
CA ASN A 173 -13.65 8.57 -5.55
C ASN A 173 -14.24 7.25 -5.03
N ILE A 174 -15.55 7.22 -4.79
CA ILE A 174 -16.29 6.03 -4.32
C ILE A 174 -16.16 4.88 -5.32
N ASP A 175 -16.19 5.17 -6.63
CA ASP A 175 -15.97 4.16 -7.65
C ASP A 175 -14.48 3.95 -7.91
N VAL A 176 -13.90 3.04 -7.16
CA VAL A 176 -12.47 2.70 -7.25
C VAL A 176 -12.14 1.88 -8.51
N LYS A 177 -13.12 1.17 -9.09
CA LYS A 177 -12.88 0.24 -10.21
C LYS A 177 -12.33 0.93 -11.45
N PRO A 178 -12.90 2.03 -11.97
CA PRO A 178 -12.36 2.74 -13.13
C PRO A 178 -10.93 3.24 -12.90
N ILE A 179 -10.61 3.65 -11.66
CA ILE A 179 -9.27 4.12 -11.30
C ILE A 179 -8.27 2.96 -11.39
N LEU A 180 -8.61 1.79 -10.82
CA LEU A 180 -7.78 0.59 -10.92
C LEU A 180 -7.59 0.14 -12.36
N GLU A 181 -8.62 0.19 -13.20
CA GLU A 181 -8.54 -0.12 -14.62
C GLU A 181 -7.60 0.82 -15.37
N LYS A 182 -7.67 2.12 -15.11
CA LYS A 182 -6.73 3.09 -15.68
C LYS A 182 -5.29 2.80 -15.23
N LEU A 183 -5.07 2.61 -13.92
CA LEU A 183 -3.75 2.30 -13.37
C LEU A 183 -3.20 0.97 -13.92
N SER A 184 -4.04 -0.05 -14.13
CA SER A 184 -3.62 -1.34 -14.67
C SER A 184 -3.13 -1.26 -16.11
N LYS A 185 -3.67 -0.34 -16.92
CA LYS A 185 -3.19 -0.09 -18.29
C LYS A 185 -1.76 0.42 -18.31
N LEU A 186 -1.36 1.20 -17.30
CA LEU A 186 0.01 1.67 -17.14
C LEU A 186 1.01 0.55 -16.87
N VAL A 187 0.59 -0.46 -16.11
CA VAL A 187 1.40 -1.65 -15.85
C VAL A 187 1.62 -2.43 -17.13
N LYS A 188 0.57 -2.61 -17.95
CA LYS A 188 0.60 -3.40 -19.20
C LYS A 188 1.32 -2.71 -20.36
N SER A 189 1.24 -1.38 -20.48
CA SER A 189 1.74 -0.65 -21.65
C SER A 189 3.26 -0.66 -21.79
N LYS A 190 4.01 -1.00 -20.73
CA LYS A 190 5.47 -1.07 -20.78
C LYS A 190 6.04 -2.48 -21.02
N GLN A 191 5.21 -3.53 -20.92
CA GLN A 191 5.65 -4.90 -21.22
C GLN A 191 5.79 -5.18 -22.72
N THR A 192 5.15 -4.39 -23.58
CA THR A 192 5.13 -4.61 -25.04
C THR A 192 6.25 -3.90 -25.80
N LYS A 193 7.16 -3.18 -25.15
CA LYS A 193 8.25 -2.43 -25.81
C LYS A 193 9.65 -3.02 -25.62
N SER A 194 9.79 -4.21 -25.06
CA SER A 194 11.08 -4.92 -24.88
C SER A 194 11.09 -6.26 -25.64
N SER A 195 10.65 -6.22 -26.92
CA SER A 195 10.90 -7.30 -27.88
C SER A 195 11.85 -6.81 -28.93
#